data_469a749948c0273caee303f727be1d44
#
_entry.id   469a749948c0273caee303f727be1d44
#
_cell.length_a   1.000
_cell.length_b   1.000
_cell.length_c   1.000
_cell.angle_alpha   90.00
_cell.angle_beta   90.00
_cell.angle_gamma   90.00
#
_symmetry.space_group_name_H-M   'P 1'
#
loop_
_entity.id
_entity.type
_entity.pdbx_description
1 polymer ?
#
loop_
_entity_poly.entity_id
_entity_poly.type
_entity_poly.pdbx_seq_one_letter_code
_entity_poly.pdbx_strand_id
1 'polypeptide(L)'
;MITATMALLLAGGALIGFLLAVLGAGGSILLLPLLVSGAALPTKAAVPLSLLVVSLLALGNVGPYIRRRQIAIQPALVLGLPALAGSWIGGTLVKAGLIPEAMQLGIFTAAALLASWLLNRRVALEHPPNHGRPAGSPVALASQGVLVGLLTGVAGVGGGFAIVPALVLLAGLPMQLASGTSLLLITTNSLVALAALGHWPTGQLPLLFPLVGGGFLGAVVGQRLAPHLPEVRLRQGFSALLIGSALLTGFEAWRRHDHPPAVSRAAASRQSVRSPSWSPSPVSTSSAVSIAP
;
A
#
# COMPACT_ATOMS: atom_id res chain seq x y z
N MET A 1 -12.26 13.12 22.59
CA MET A 1 -11.39 12.86 21.43
C MET A 1 -11.16 11.38 21.17
N ILE A 2 -10.80 10.57 22.17
CA ILE A 2 -10.52 9.12 22.01
C ILE A 2 -11.72 8.35 21.42
N THR A 3 -12.94 8.63 21.87
CA THR A 3 -14.18 7.99 21.39
C THR A 3 -14.46 8.30 19.91
N ALA A 4 -14.23 9.52 19.45
CA ALA A 4 -14.42 9.91 18.06
C ALA A 4 -13.40 9.20 17.12
N THR A 5 -12.14 9.10 17.54
CA THR A 5 -11.12 8.38 16.78
C THR A 5 -11.42 6.88 16.72
N MET A 6 -11.87 6.28 17.81
CA MET A 6 -12.27 4.86 17.83
C MET A 6 -13.48 4.59 16.92
N ALA A 7 -14.49 5.49 16.93
CA ALA A 7 -15.64 5.38 16.03
C ALA A 7 -15.22 5.53 14.55
N LEU A 8 -14.32 6.46 14.25
CA LEU A 8 -13.75 6.63 12.91
C LEU A 8 -13.01 5.38 12.43
N LEU A 9 -12.18 4.79 13.30
CA LEU A 9 -11.41 3.58 12.97
C LEU A 9 -12.33 2.36 12.80
N LEU A 10 -13.37 2.25 13.61
CA LEU A 10 -14.36 1.17 13.47
C LEU A 10 -15.16 1.32 12.18
N ALA A 11 -15.66 2.52 11.88
CA ALA A 11 -16.38 2.80 10.64
C ALA A 11 -15.47 2.65 9.41
N GLY A 12 -14.24 3.16 9.48
CA GLY A 12 -13.23 3.00 8.43
C GLY A 12 -12.86 1.54 8.24
N GLY A 13 -12.65 0.78 9.33
CA GLY A 13 -12.45 -0.65 9.28
C GLY A 13 -13.61 -1.37 8.60
N ALA A 14 -14.86 -1.03 8.96
CA ALA A 14 -16.05 -1.64 8.35
C ALA A 14 -16.14 -1.36 6.85
N LEU A 15 -15.86 -0.14 6.42
CA LEU A 15 -15.79 0.21 4.99
C LEU A 15 -14.69 -0.59 4.28
N ILE A 16 -13.51 -0.66 4.86
CA ILE A 16 -12.37 -1.38 4.30
C ILE A 16 -12.67 -2.88 4.18
N GLY A 17 -13.21 -3.49 5.24
CA GLY A 17 -13.58 -4.90 5.23
C GLY A 17 -14.69 -5.21 4.23
N PHE A 18 -15.69 -4.35 4.11
CA PHE A 18 -16.74 -4.45 3.09
C PHE A 18 -16.15 -4.41 1.67
N LEU A 19 -15.31 -3.42 1.39
CA LEU A 19 -14.68 -3.27 0.08
C LEU A 19 -13.72 -4.42 -0.24
N LEU A 20 -12.99 -4.91 0.76
CA LEU A 20 -12.10 -6.06 0.62
C LEU A 20 -12.92 -7.33 0.30
N ALA A 21 -14.06 -7.50 0.94
CA ALA A 21 -14.96 -8.65 0.70
C ALA A 21 -15.64 -8.60 -0.68
N VAL A 22 -15.99 -7.40 -1.17
CA VAL A 22 -16.69 -7.22 -2.45
C VAL A 22 -15.72 -7.22 -3.62
N LEU A 23 -14.61 -6.49 -3.51
CA LEU A 23 -13.68 -6.22 -4.61
C LEU A 23 -12.38 -7.05 -4.53
N GLY A 24 -12.19 -7.79 -3.45
CA GLY A 24 -11.02 -8.63 -3.22
C GLY A 24 -9.74 -7.89 -2.83
N ALA A 25 -9.56 -6.66 -3.26
CA ALA A 25 -8.34 -5.87 -2.99
C ALA A 25 -8.63 -4.40 -2.67
N GLY A 26 -9.81 -3.92 -3.02
CA GLY A 26 -10.15 -2.49 -2.94
C GLY A 26 -10.02 -1.88 -1.55
N GLY A 27 -10.34 -2.65 -0.50
CA GLY A 27 -10.26 -2.17 0.87
C GLY A 27 -8.86 -1.84 1.35
N SER A 28 -7.85 -2.59 0.94
CA SER A 28 -6.45 -2.37 1.35
C SER A 28 -5.89 -1.02 0.92
N ILE A 29 -6.38 -0.48 -0.18
CA ILE A 29 -5.95 0.79 -0.77
C ILE A 29 -6.27 1.97 0.14
N LEU A 30 -7.43 1.95 0.81
CA LEU A 30 -7.90 3.04 1.66
C LEU A 30 -7.28 3.03 3.06
N LEU A 31 -6.68 1.90 3.48
CA LEU A 31 -6.20 1.76 4.86
C LEU A 31 -5.03 2.70 5.17
N LEU A 32 -4.06 2.81 4.27
CA LEU A 32 -2.92 3.71 4.49
C LEU A 32 -3.36 5.18 4.56
N PRO A 33 -4.17 5.73 3.61
CA PRO A 33 -4.72 7.07 3.73
C PRO A 33 -5.54 7.27 5.01
N LEU A 34 -6.35 6.30 5.42
CA LEU A 34 -7.14 6.38 6.65
C LEU A 34 -6.25 6.49 7.89
N LEU A 35 -5.17 5.72 7.97
CA LEU A 35 -4.24 5.77 9.10
C LEU A 35 -3.42 7.06 9.12
N VAL A 36 -2.96 7.51 7.96
CA VAL A 36 -2.10 8.69 7.83
C VAL A 36 -2.90 9.98 7.99
N SER A 37 -4.03 10.12 7.30
CA SER A 37 -4.85 11.35 7.32
C SER A 37 -5.94 11.31 8.39
N GLY A 38 -6.57 10.15 8.62
CA GLY A 38 -7.67 10.01 9.59
C GLY A 38 -7.20 9.85 11.03
N ALA A 39 -6.20 9.00 11.27
CA ALA A 39 -5.64 8.78 12.61
C ALA A 39 -4.37 9.61 12.89
N ALA A 40 -3.93 10.45 11.94
CA ALA A 40 -2.74 11.30 12.02
C ALA A 40 -1.45 10.53 12.39
N LEU A 41 -1.35 9.27 11.97
CA LEU A 41 -0.18 8.44 12.23
C LEU A 41 0.97 8.80 11.27
N PRO A 42 2.22 8.82 11.74
CA PRO A 42 3.37 8.93 10.85
C PRO A 42 3.44 7.69 9.94
N THR A 43 3.89 7.86 8.69
CA THR A 43 3.94 6.79 7.69
C THR A 43 4.72 5.56 8.18
N LYS A 44 5.80 5.78 8.93
CA LYS A 44 6.61 4.70 9.54
C LYS A 44 5.82 3.78 10.48
N ALA A 45 4.80 4.31 11.17
CA ALA A 45 3.92 3.54 12.06
C ALA A 45 2.67 3.01 11.32
N ALA A 46 2.17 3.77 10.33
CA ALA A 46 0.99 3.41 9.56
C ALA A 46 1.24 2.21 8.64
N VAL A 47 2.42 2.13 7.99
CA VAL A 47 2.77 1.04 7.05
C VAL A 47 2.74 -0.34 7.70
N PRO A 48 3.48 -0.63 8.81
CA PRO A 48 3.42 -1.96 9.44
C PRO A 48 2.03 -2.30 9.97
N LEU A 49 1.30 -1.31 10.53
CA LEU A 49 -0.06 -1.52 11.00
C LEU A 49 -1.01 -1.85 9.83
N SER A 50 -0.88 -1.15 8.69
CA SER A 50 -1.70 -1.42 7.52
C SER A 50 -1.46 -2.82 6.97
N LEU A 51 -0.21 -3.26 6.86
CA LEU A 51 0.12 -4.61 6.40
C LEU A 51 -0.47 -5.69 7.32
N LEU A 52 -0.42 -5.49 8.64
CA LEU A 52 -0.99 -6.42 9.61
C LEU A 52 -2.52 -6.47 9.51
N VAL A 53 -3.20 -5.31 9.51
CA VAL A 53 -4.67 -5.25 9.39
C VAL A 53 -5.15 -5.86 8.09
N VAL A 54 -4.50 -5.51 6.96
CA VAL A 54 -4.86 -6.05 5.64
C VAL A 54 -4.67 -7.56 5.59
N SER A 55 -3.57 -8.10 6.13
CA SER A 55 -3.35 -9.54 6.14
C SER A 55 -4.40 -10.29 6.95
N LEU A 56 -4.79 -9.77 8.13
CA LEU A 56 -5.83 -10.37 8.97
C LEU A 56 -7.21 -10.31 8.30
N LEU A 57 -7.59 -9.16 7.74
CA LEU A 57 -8.87 -9.01 7.05
C LEU A 57 -8.92 -9.83 5.77
N ALA A 58 -7.85 -9.88 4.98
CA ALA A 58 -7.78 -10.69 3.78
C ALA A 58 -7.89 -12.17 4.12
N LEU A 59 -7.15 -12.66 5.13
CA LEU A 59 -7.22 -14.04 5.60
C LEU A 59 -8.66 -14.41 6.03
N GLY A 60 -9.32 -13.54 6.79
CA GLY A 60 -10.71 -13.76 7.20
C GLY A 60 -11.69 -13.82 6.02
N ASN A 61 -11.39 -13.11 4.93
CA ASN A 61 -12.22 -13.08 3.73
C ASN A 61 -11.95 -14.22 2.74
N VAL A 62 -10.82 -14.94 2.82
CA VAL A 62 -10.47 -16.04 1.89
C VAL A 62 -11.45 -17.22 2.00
N GLY A 63 -11.93 -17.55 3.22
CA GLY A 63 -12.74 -18.74 3.47
C GLY A 63 -13.95 -18.92 2.56
N PRO A 64 -14.84 -17.94 2.41
CA PRO A 64 -15.98 -18.01 1.49
C PRO A 64 -15.60 -18.21 0.03
N TYR A 65 -14.51 -17.60 -0.44
CA TYR A 65 -14.03 -17.78 -1.81
C TYR A 65 -13.47 -19.19 -2.06
N ILE A 66 -12.79 -19.79 -1.07
CA ILE A 66 -12.36 -21.19 -1.14
C ILE A 66 -13.59 -22.10 -1.27
N ARG A 67 -14.61 -21.92 -0.42
CA ARG A 67 -15.85 -22.72 -0.45
C ARG A 67 -16.59 -22.62 -1.77
N ARG A 68 -16.55 -21.45 -2.42
CA ARG A 68 -17.17 -21.20 -3.73
C ARG A 68 -16.27 -21.60 -4.90
N ARG A 69 -15.07 -22.15 -4.67
CA ARG A 69 -14.06 -22.49 -5.68
C ARG A 69 -13.67 -21.30 -6.55
N GLN A 70 -13.64 -20.10 -5.98
CA GLN A 70 -13.32 -18.85 -6.66
C GLN A 70 -11.86 -18.46 -6.43
N ILE A 71 -10.94 -19.42 -6.51
CA ILE A 71 -9.48 -19.20 -6.43
C ILE A 71 -8.81 -19.93 -7.58
N ALA A 72 -8.07 -19.18 -8.38
CA ALA A 72 -7.27 -19.71 -9.49
C ALA A 72 -5.85 -20.01 -8.98
N ILE A 73 -5.57 -21.27 -8.65
CA ILE A 73 -4.31 -21.69 -8.02
C ILE A 73 -3.12 -21.47 -8.95
N GLN A 74 -3.22 -21.81 -10.25
CA GLN A 74 -2.12 -21.69 -11.21
C GLN A 74 -1.68 -20.22 -11.40
N PRO A 75 -2.57 -19.26 -11.73
CA PRO A 75 -2.20 -17.85 -11.77
C PRO A 75 -1.72 -17.31 -10.40
N ALA A 76 -2.27 -17.80 -9.29
CA ALA A 76 -1.82 -17.44 -7.96
C ALA A 76 -0.36 -17.82 -7.72
N LEU A 77 0.07 -19.00 -8.12
CA LEU A 77 1.46 -19.43 -7.96
C LEU A 77 2.41 -18.68 -8.90
N VAL A 78 2.04 -18.54 -10.19
CA VAL A 78 2.91 -17.88 -11.18
C VAL A 78 3.10 -16.40 -10.89
N LEU A 79 2.09 -15.70 -10.40
CA LEU A 79 2.20 -14.30 -9.99
C LEU A 79 2.70 -14.16 -8.55
N GLY A 80 2.21 -15.02 -7.66
CA GLY A 80 2.41 -14.92 -6.22
C GLY A 80 3.84 -15.21 -5.79
N LEU A 81 4.47 -16.31 -6.26
CA LEU A 81 5.83 -16.65 -5.86
C LEU A 81 6.84 -15.54 -6.19
N PRO A 82 6.87 -14.99 -7.43
CA PRO A 82 7.71 -13.82 -7.72
C PRO A 82 7.31 -12.58 -6.92
N ALA A 83 6.02 -12.40 -6.61
CA ALA A 83 5.56 -11.27 -5.80
C ALA A 83 6.07 -11.34 -4.35
N LEU A 84 6.24 -12.53 -3.77
CA LEU A 84 6.85 -12.68 -2.44
C LEU A 84 8.30 -12.16 -2.44
N ALA A 85 9.09 -12.51 -3.47
CA ALA A 85 10.46 -12.00 -3.62
C ALA A 85 10.46 -10.46 -3.78
N GLY A 86 9.58 -9.93 -4.62
CA GLY A 86 9.41 -8.48 -4.78
C GLY A 86 9.04 -7.79 -3.46
N SER A 87 8.10 -8.36 -2.69
CA SER A 87 7.66 -7.79 -1.40
C SER A 87 8.79 -7.79 -0.36
N TRP A 88 9.60 -8.83 -0.34
CA TRP A 88 10.78 -8.88 0.52
C TRP A 88 11.80 -7.80 0.15
N ILE A 89 12.14 -7.68 -1.14
CA ILE A 89 13.04 -6.64 -1.65
C ILE A 89 12.49 -5.25 -1.33
N GLY A 90 11.23 -4.98 -1.62
CA GLY A 90 10.59 -3.69 -1.35
C GLY A 90 10.63 -3.32 0.14
N GLY A 91 10.28 -4.27 1.01
CA GLY A 91 10.33 -4.06 2.47
C GLY A 91 11.74 -3.81 3.00
N THR A 92 12.75 -4.52 2.48
CA THR A 92 14.15 -4.29 2.86
C THR A 92 14.68 -2.96 2.38
N LEU A 93 14.29 -2.48 1.19
CA LEU A 93 14.65 -1.14 0.68
C LEU A 93 14.09 -0.03 1.58
N VAL A 94 12.84 -0.17 2.03
CA VAL A 94 12.21 0.78 2.97
C VAL A 94 12.92 0.73 4.33
N LYS A 95 13.21 -0.46 4.84
CA LYS A 95 13.96 -0.65 6.09
C LYS A 95 15.34 -0.01 6.04
N ALA A 96 16.04 -0.11 4.91
CA ALA A 96 17.34 0.51 4.70
C ALA A 96 17.28 2.05 4.57
N GLY A 97 16.10 2.66 4.58
CA GLY A 97 15.92 4.10 4.46
C GLY A 97 16.22 4.66 3.07
N LEU A 98 16.34 3.79 2.06
CA LEU A 98 16.65 4.19 0.69
C LEU A 98 15.48 4.90 -0.01
N ILE A 99 14.26 4.72 0.50
CA ILE A 99 13.05 5.27 -0.10
C ILE A 99 12.40 6.26 0.88
N PRO A 100 12.47 7.59 0.60
CA PRO A 100 11.81 8.61 1.41
C PRO A 100 10.28 8.44 1.43
N GLU A 101 9.61 8.87 2.51
CA GLU A 101 8.16 8.76 2.67
C GLU A 101 7.37 9.42 1.51
N ALA A 102 7.82 10.58 1.04
CA ALA A 102 7.20 11.27 -0.10
C ALA A 102 7.27 10.42 -1.38
N MET A 103 8.37 9.71 -1.60
CA MET A 103 8.54 8.82 -2.76
C MET A 103 7.65 7.58 -2.65
N GLN A 104 7.47 7.00 -1.44
CA GLN A 104 6.54 5.88 -1.22
C GLN A 104 5.10 6.28 -1.59
N LEU A 105 4.63 7.43 -1.12
CA LEU A 105 3.29 7.96 -1.46
C LEU A 105 3.16 8.27 -2.95
N GLY A 106 4.20 8.84 -3.57
CA GLY A 106 4.25 9.13 -5.00
C GLY A 106 4.17 7.87 -5.87
N ILE A 107 4.98 6.85 -5.56
CA ILE A 107 4.97 5.54 -6.24
C ILE A 107 3.59 4.89 -6.11
N PHE A 108 3.00 4.90 -4.92
CA PHE A 108 1.65 4.38 -4.69
C PHE A 108 0.60 5.10 -5.55
N THR A 109 0.60 6.44 -5.54
CA THR A 109 -0.33 7.27 -6.31
C THR A 109 -0.20 6.99 -7.82
N ALA A 110 1.02 6.98 -8.35
CA ALA A 110 1.28 6.70 -9.76
C ALA A 110 0.83 5.30 -10.16
N ALA A 111 1.13 4.29 -9.33
CA ALA A 111 0.74 2.91 -9.58
C ALA A 111 -0.79 2.72 -9.52
N ALA A 112 -1.48 3.38 -8.58
CA ALA A 112 -2.94 3.33 -8.47
C ALA A 112 -3.64 3.98 -9.67
N LEU A 113 -3.14 5.12 -10.14
CA LEU A 113 -3.66 5.78 -11.35
C LEU A 113 -3.43 4.94 -12.60
N LEU A 114 -2.23 4.36 -12.75
CA LEU A 114 -1.92 3.47 -13.87
C LEU A 114 -2.82 2.23 -13.87
N ALA A 115 -3.01 1.60 -12.71
CA ALA A 115 -3.89 0.43 -12.58
C ALA A 115 -5.35 0.76 -12.92
N SER A 116 -5.86 1.91 -12.47
CA SER A 116 -7.19 2.40 -12.80
C SER A 116 -7.35 2.65 -14.30
N TRP A 117 -6.38 3.32 -14.90
CA TRP A 117 -6.41 3.61 -16.34
C TRP A 117 -6.35 2.34 -17.20
N LEU A 118 -5.47 1.39 -16.86
CA LEU A 118 -5.39 0.10 -17.55
C LEU A 118 -6.69 -0.69 -17.44
N LEU A 119 -7.31 -0.71 -16.25
CA LEU A 119 -8.57 -1.41 -16.03
C LEU A 119 -9.71 -0.80 -16.84
N ASN A 120 -9.78 0.53 -16.92
CA ASN A 120 -10.78 1.25 -17.71
C ASN A 120 -10.57 1.13 -19.23
N ARG A 121 -9.32 1.13 -19.70
CA ARG A 121 -9.05 0.96 -21.14
C ARG A 121 -9.59 -0.36 -21.72
N ARG A 122 -9.53 -1.45 -20.94
CA ARG A 122 -10.07 -2.74 -21.40
C ARG A 122 -11.60 -2.79 -21.43
N VAL A 123 -12.30 -1.94 -20.67
CA VAL A 123 -13.77 -1.80 -20.79
C VAL A 123 -14.17 -1.30 -22.19
N ALA A 124 -13.34 -0.44 -22.80
CA ALA A 124 -13.58 0.11 -24.14
C ALA A 124 -13.28 -0.87 -25.28
N LEU A 125 -12.60 -2.00 -25.00
CA LEU A 125 -12.12 -2.98 -25.98
C LEU A 125 -12.80 -4.35 -25.83
N GLU A 126 -14.01 -4.43 -25.24
CA GLU A 126 -14.69 -5.71 -25.03
C GLU A 126 -14.95 -6.45 -26.36
N HIS A 127 -14.02 -7.36 -26.66
CA HIS A 127 -14.31 -8.58 -27.36
C HIS A 127 -14.68 -9.66 -26.33
N PRO A 128 -15.66 -10.54 -26.60
CA PRO A 128 -16.07 -11.57 -25.65
C PRO A 128 -14.86 -12.41 -25.23
N PRO A 129 -14.77 -12.80 -23.95
CA PRO A 129 -13.66 -13.57 -23.44
C PRO A 129 -13.54 -14.88 -24.25
N ASN A 130 -12.45 -14.99 -24.97
CA ASN A 130 -12.10 -16.21 -25.70
C ASN A 130 -11.70 -17.26 -24.63
N HIS A 131 -12.67 -18.05 -24.17
CA HIS A 131 -12.49 -19.10 -23.19
C HIS A 131 -11.52 -20.17 -23.73
N GLY A 132 -10.22 -19.93 -23.67
CA GLY A 132 -9.27 -20.96 -24.10
C GLY A 132 -7.84 -20.52 -24.35
N ARG A 133 -7.53 -19.21 -24.27
CA ARG A 133 -6.12 -18.76 -24.35
C ARG A 133 -5.72 -18.09 -23.04
N PRO A 134 -4.65 -18.54 -22.38
CA PRO A 134 -4.01 -17.74 -21.34
C PRO A 134 -3.61 -16.41 -21.97
N ALA A 135 -4.15 -15.30 -21.45
CA ALA A 135 -4.03 -13.97 -22.05
C ALA A 135 -2.59 -13.39 -22.01
N GLY A 136 -1.65 -14.05 -21.35
CA GLY A 136 -0.25 -13.65 -21.26
C GLY A 136 0.71 -14.82 -21.11
N SER A 137 1.96 -14.63 -21.50
CA SER A 137 3.00 -15.62 -21.24
C SER A 137 3.21 -15.76 -19.71
N PRO A 138 3.53 -16.96 -19.21
CA PRO A 138 3.84 -17.15 -17.77
C PRO A 138 4.98 -16.24 -17.30
N VAL A 139 5.90 -15.88 -18.19
CA VAL A 139 7.00 -14.94 -17.92
C VAL A 139 6.48 -13.53 -17.68
N ALA A 140 5.52 -13.05 -18.48
CA ALA A 140 4.91 -11.73 -18.28
C ALA A 140 4.14 -11.67 -16.95
N LEU A 141 3.44 -12.74 -16.57
CA LEU A 141 2.74 -12.82 -15.31
C LEU A 141 3.72 -12.87 -14.12
N ALA A 142 4.83 -13.59 -14.25
CA ALA A 142 5.86 -13.67 -13.23
C ALA A 142 6.60 -12.32 -13.03
N SER A 143 6.98 -11.63 -14.12
CA SER A 143 7.61 -10.31 -14.05
C SER A 143 6.69 -9.28 -13.43
N GLN A 144 5.40 -9.32 -13.76
CA GLN A 144 4.38 -8.50 -13.09
C GLN A 144 4.27 -8.85 -11.61
N GLY A 145 4.39 -10.12 -11.24
CA GLY A 145 4.43 -10.56 -9.84
C GLY A 145 5.53 -9.86 -9.06
N VAL A 146 6.77 -9.86 -9.56
CA VAL A 146 7.88 -9.14 -8.91
C VAL A 146 7.58 -7.66 -8.73
N LEU A 147 7.05 -7.00 -9.78
CA LEU A 147 6.70 -5.59 -9.74
C LEU A 147 5.61 -5.29 -8.70
N VAL A 148 4.53 -6.10 -8.71
CA VAL A 148 3.44 -5.98 -7.73
C VAL A 148 3.94 -6.21 -6.32
N GLY A 149 4.80 -7.21 -6.12
CA GLY A 149 5.41 -7.46 -4.83
C GLY A 149 6.28 -6.29 -4.37
N LEU A 150 7.14 -5.76 -5.23
CA LEU A 150 7.96 -4.59 -4.93
C LEU A 150 7.09 -3.39 -4.49
N LEU A 151 6.03 -3.12 -5.24
CA LEU A 151 5.06 -2.07 -4.89
C LEU A 151 4.39 -2.34 -3.53
N THR A 152 4.08 -3.61 -3.21
CA THR A 152 3.52 -4.00 -1.90
C THR A 152 4.48 -3.67 -0.77
N GLY A 153 5.74 -4.09 -0.92
CA GLY A 153 6.78 -3.89 0.09
C GLY A 153 7.11 -2.42 0.32
N VAL A 154 7.14 -1.62 -0.76
CA VAL A 154 7.44 -0.18 -0.71
C VAL A 154 6.26 0.62 -0.19
N ALA A 155 5.07 0.42 -0.75
CA ALA A 155 3.90 1.22 -0.43
C ALA A 155 3.22 0.83 0.89
N GLY A 156 3.46 -0.39 1.39
CA GLY A 156 2.86 -0.85 2.66
C GLY A 156 1.34 -1.05 2.63
N VAL A 157 0.76 -1.25 1.45
CA VAL A 157 -0.71 -1.32 1.22
C VAL A 157 -1.17 -2.74 0.90
N GLY A 158 -0.32 -3.74 1.10
CA GLY A 158 -0.66 -5.14 0.80
C GLY A 158 -0.72 -5.49 -0.70
N GLY A 159 -0.41 -4.55 -1.61
CA GLY A 159 -0.29 -4.76 -3.07
C GLY A 159 -1.59 -5.14 -3.79
N GLY A 160 -2.69 -5.24 -3.08
CA GLY A 160 -3.96 -5.69 -3.64
C GLY A 160 -4.44 -4.84 -4.82
N PHE A 161 -4.15 -3.55 -4.81
CA PHE A 161 -4.51 -2.63 -5.89
C PHE A 161 -3.85 -2.97 -7.25
N ALA A 162 -2.71 -3.62 -7.25
CA ALA A 162 -2.01 -4.04 -8.46
C ALA A 162 -2.25 -5.53 -8.80
N ILE A 163 -2.51 -6.38 -7.79
CA ILE A 163 -2.77 -7.82 -7.97
C ILE A 163 -4.05 -8.05 -8.79
N VAL A 164 -5.16 -7.40 -8.43
CA VAL A 164 -6.44 -7.60 -9.14
C VAL A 164 -6.35 -7.20 -10.62
N PRO A 165 -5.86 -6.00 -10.98
CA PRO A 165 -5.63 -5.65 -12.38
C PRO A 165 -4.70 -6.64 -13.10
N ALA A 166 -3.62 -7.10 -12.45
CA ALA A 166 -2.72 -8.08 -13.04
C ALA A 166 -3.43 -9.41 -13.36
N LEU A 167 -4.24 -9.92 -12.45
CA LEU A 167 -5.01 -11.16 -12.64
C LEU A 167 -6.10 -11.01 -13.73
N VAL A 168 -6.77 -9.86 -13.78
CA VAL A 168 -7.81 -9.61 -14.79
C VAL A 168 -7.20 -9.36 -16.16
N LEU A 169 -6.15 -8.54 -16.24
CA LEU A 169 -5.59 -8.06 -17.50
C LEU A 169 -4.62 -9.05 -18.15
N LEU A 170 -3.79 -9.74 -17.35
CA LEU A 170 -2.74 -10.65 -17.85
C LEU A 170 -3.14 -12.12 -17.76
N ALA A 171 -3.77 -12.53 -16.66
CA ALA A 171 -4.26 -13.90 -16.51
C ALA A 171 -5.65 -14.11 -17.14
N GLY A 172 -6.34 -13.02 -17.57
CA GLY A 172 -7.66 -13.12 -18.20
C GLY A 172 -8.76 -13.62 -17.27
N LEU A 173 -8.58 -13.50 -15.95
CA LEU A 173 -9.54 -14.00 -14.98
C LEU A 173 -10.77 -13.08 -14.90
N PRO A 174 -11.99 -13.65 -14.76
CA PRO A 174 -13.18 -12.87 -14.41
C PRO A 174 -12.98 -12.20 -13.04
N MET A 175 -13.59 -11.04 -12.83
CA MET A 175 -13.34 -10.20 -11.65
C MET A 175 -13.55 -10.93 -10.32
N GLN A 176 -14.57 -11.81 -10.23
CA GLN A 176 -14.85 -12.59 -9.01
C GLN A 176 -13.73 -13.59 -8.68
N LEU A 177 -13.21 -14.27 -9.70
CA LEU A 177 -12.11 -15.23 -9.54
C LEU A 177 -10.79 -14.51 -9.21
N ALA A 178 -10.55 -13.35 -9.83
CA ALA A 178 -9.44 -12.47 -9.54
C ALA A 178 -9.52 -11.95 -8.09
N SER A 179 -10.70 -11.56 -7.61
CA SER A 179 -10.93 -11.10 -6.24
C SER A 179 -10.61 -12.17 -5.20
N GLY A 180 -11.08 -13.40 -5.39
CA GLY A 180 -10.77 -14.50 -4.46
C GLY A 180 -9.28 -14.86 -4.47
N THR A 181 -8.67 -14.92 -5.64
CA THR A 181 -7.24 -15.20 -5.81
C THR A 181 -6.37 -14.10 -5.20
N SER A 182 -6.76 -12.84 -5.38
CA SER A 182 -6.02 -11.70 -4.82
C SER A 182 -6.00 -11.68 -3.31
N LEU A 183 -7.06 -12.07 -2.62
CA LEU A 183 -7.10 -12.14 -1.15
C LEU A 183 -6.04 -13.08 -0.59
N LEU A 184 -5.81 -14.23 -1.23
CA LEU A 184 -4.76 -15.16 -0.85
C LEU A 184 -3.37 -14.52 -1.04
N LEU A 185 -3.16 -13.89 -2.19
CA LEU A 185 -1.89 -13.22 -2.51
C LEU A 185 -1.62 -12.01 -1.61
N ILE A 186 -2.65 -11.22 -1.31
CA ILE A 186 -2.55 -10.08 -0.38
C ILE A 186 -2.13 -10.56 1.01
N THR A 187 -2.75 -11.62 1.51
CA THR A 187 -2.41 -12.18 2.83
C THR A 187 -0.93 -12.56 2.89
N THR A 188 -0.46 -13.35 1.93
CA THR A 188 0.93 -13.83 1.91
C THR A 188 1.93 -12.70 1.68
N ASN A 189 1.68 -11.83 0.70
CA ASN A 189 2.56 -10.69 0.38
C ASN A 189 2.65 -9.69 1.53
N SER A 190 1.52 -9.38 2.19
CA SER A 190 1.52 -8.43 3.31
C SER A 190 2.30 -8.97 4.52
N LEU A 191 2.18 -10.28 4.81
CA LEU A 191 2.96 -10.92 5.87
C LEU A 191 4.46 -10.92 5.55
N VAL A 192 4.84 -11.22 4.31
CA VAL A 192 6.24 -11.20 3.87
C VAL A 192 6.80 -9.77 3.91
N ALA A 193 6.06 -8.78 3.44
CA ALA A 193 6.46 -7.37 3.51
C ALA A 193 6.62 -6.89 4.96
N LEU A 194 5.71 -7.29 5.86
CA LEU A 194 5.79 -6.98 7.30
C LEU A 194 7.03 -7.63 7.93
N ALA A 195 7.32 -8.88 7.59
CA ALA A 195 8.51 -9.58 8.06
C ALA A 195 9.80 -8.92 7.54
N ALA A 196 9.83 -8.50 6.27
CA ALA A 196 10.97 -7.81 5.67
C ALA A 196 11.25 -6.45 6.33
N LEU A 197 10.20 -5.68 6.68
CA LEU A 197 10.33 -4.43 7.42
C LEU A 197 10.99 -4.64 8.79
N GLY A 198 10.74 -5.78 9.44
CA GLY A 198 11.32 -6.13 10.74
C GLY A 198 10.85 -5.25 11.91
N HIS A 199 9.81 -4.43 11.70
CA HIS A 199 9.21 -3.57 12.71
C HIS A 199 7.75 -3.96 12.94
N TRP A 200 7.45 -4.49 14.12
CA TRP A 200 6.10 -4.83 14.52
C TRP A 200 5.40 -3.60 15.10
N PRO A 201 4.11 -3.38 14.80
CA PRO A 201 3.37 -2.21 15.26
C PRO A 201 2.92 -2.34 16.73
N THR A 202 3.84 -2.66 17.64
CA THR A 202 3.54 -2.92 19.06
C THR A 202 2.87 -1.74 19.76
N GLY A 203 3.32 -0.51 19.45
CA GLY A 203 2.73 0.71 20.04
C GLY A 203 1.34 1.06 19.48
N GLN A 204 0.95 0.49 18.35
CA GLN A 204 -0.33 0.76 17.66
C GLN A 204 -1.34 -0.39 17.79
N LEU A 205 -1.02 -1.45 18.54
CA LEU A 205 -1.91 -2.59 18.76
C LEU A 205 -3.32 -2.21 19.27
N PRO A 206 -3.51 -1.20 20.13
CA PRO A 206 -4.87 -0.78 20.52
C PRO A 206 -5.74 -0.32 19.36
N LEU A 207 -5.15 0.22 18.26
CA LEU A 207 -5.87 0.65 17.07
C LEU A 207 -6.26 -0.54 16.17
N LEU A 208 -5.60 -1.68 16.34
CA LEU A 208 -5.90 -2.91 15.60
C LEU A 208 -7.32 -3.40 15.87
N PHE A 209 -7.74 -3.39 17.14
CA PHE A 209 -9.03 -3.95 17.56
C PHE A 209 -10.23 -3.28 16.88
N PRO A 210 -10.40 -1.94 16.90
CA PRO A 210 -11.52 -1.30 16.22
C PRO A 210 -11.43 -1.45 14.69
N LEU A 211 -10.23 -1.42 14.09
CA LEU A 211 -10.05 -1.61 12.65
C LEU A 211 -10.42 -3.02 12.20
N VAL A 212 -9.92 -4.05 12.88
CA VAL A 212 -10.18 -5.45 12.53
C VAL A 212 -11.63 -5.82 12.91
N GLY A 213 -12.12 -5.42 14.07
CA GLY A 213 -13.50 -5.65 14.48
C GLY A 213 -14.51 -5.02 13.52
N GLY A 214 -14.33 -3.73 13.18
CA GLY A 214 -15.11 -3.08 12.14
C GLY A 214 -14.96 -3.77 10.80
N GLY A 215 -13.74 -4.12 10.42
CA GLY A 215 -13.44 -4.81 9.17
C GLY A 215 -14.15 -6.14 9.02
N PHE A 216 -14.23 -6.97 10.07
CA PHE A 216 -14.99 -8.21 10.05
C PHE A 216 -16.50 -7.98 9.91
N LEU A 217 -17.06 -6.96 10.59
CA LEU A 217 -18.47 -6.62 10.43
C LEU A 217 -18.79 -6.20 8.99
N GLY A 218 -17.96 -5.32 8.41
CA GLY A 218 -18.09 -4.90 7.02
C GLY A 218 -17.91 -6.06 6.04
N ALA A 219 -16.97 -6.96 6.31
CA ALA A 219 -16.70 -8.14 5.49
C ALA A 219 -17.92 -9.09 5.42
N VAL A 220 -18.61 -9.33 6.53
CA VAL A 220 -19.82 -10.16 6.56
C VAL A 220 -20.90 -9.60 5.64
N VAL A 221 -21.12 -8.28 5.67
CA VAL A 221 -22.07 -7.60 4.79
C VAL A 221 -21.61 -7.70 3.33
N GLY A 222 -20.33 -7.42 3.07
CA GLY A 222 -19.74 -7.47 1.73
C GLY A 222 -19.82 -8.86 1.10
N GLN A 223 -19.53 -9.92 1.86
CA GLN A 223 -19.60 -11.30 1.39
C GLN A 223 -21.02 -11.75 1.00
N ARG A 224 -22.05 -11.20 1.66
CA ARG A 224 -23.44 -11.45 1.29
C ARG A 224 -23.83 -10.71 0.01
N LEU A 225 -23.30 -9.53 -0.20
CA LEU A 225 -23.63 -8.68 -1.35
C LEU A 225 -22.83 -9.04 -2.60
N ALA A 226 -21.55 -9.42 -2.47
CA ALA A 226 -20.63 -9.67 -3.58
C ALA A 226 -21.18 -10.60 -4.68
N PRO A 227 -21.88 -11.73 -4.37
CA PRO A 227 -22.41 -12.63 -5.41
C PRO A 227 -23.53 -12.02 -6.26
N HIS A 228 -24.19 -10.97 -5.77
CA HIS A 228 -25.32 -10.34 -6.45
C HIS A 228 -24.88 -9.15 -7.33
N LEU A 229 -23.60 -8.79 -7.28
CA LEU A 229 -23.08 -7.66 -8.05
C LEU A 229 -22.58 -8.11 -9.43
N PRO A 230 -23.01 -7.46 -10.52
CA PRO A 230 -22.51 -7.72 -11.86
C PRO A 230 -21.04 -7.32 -11.97
N GLU A 231 -20.28 -8.02 -12.80
CA GLU A 231 -18.82 -7.82 -12.99
C GLU A 231 -18.47 -6.37 -13.34
N VAL A 232 -19.29 -5.73 -14.17
CA VAL A 232 -19.12 -4.31 -14.57
C VAL A 232 -19.11 -3.38 -13.35
N ARG A 233 -20.03 -3.56 -12.41
CA ARG A 233 -20.09 -2.73 -11.19
C ARG A 233 -18.89 -2.99 -10.27
N LEU A 234 -18.43 -4.23 -10.16
CA LEU A 234 -17.23 -4.57 -9.40
C LEU A 234 -16.01 -3.86 -9.99
N ARG A 235 -15.85 -3.88 -11.30
CA ARG A 235 -14.74 -3.22 -12.00
C ARG A 235 -14.80 -1.70 -11.86
N GLN A 236 -15.97 -1.10 -12.06
CA GLN A 236 -16.17 0.35 -11.88
C GLN A 236 -15.92 0.80 -10.44
N GLY A 237 -16.44 0.05 -9.46
CA GLY A 237 -16.20 0.33 -8.04
C GLY A 237 -14.72 0.24 -7.68
N PHE A 238 -14.02 -0.76 -8.21
CA PHE A 238 -12.57 -0.90 -8.00
C PHE A 238 -11.78 0.27 -8.62
N SER A 239 -12.12 0.65 -9.85
CA SER A 239 -11.48 1.79 -10.53
C SER A 239 -11.74 3.12 -9.80
N ALA A 240 -12.98 3.35 -9.35
CA ALA A 240 -13.32 4.54 -8.56
C ALA A 240 -12.55 4.61 -7.24
N LEU A 241 -12.35 3.46 -6.57
CA LEU A 241 -11.53 3.37 -5.36
C LEU A 241 -10.06 3.68 -5.62
N LEU A 242 -9.51 3.19 -6.73
CA LEU A 242 -8.13 3.50 -7.13
C LEU A 242 -7.94 5.00 -7.33
N ILE A 243 -8.85 5.65 -8.05
CA ILE A 243 -8.81 7.09 -8.29
C ILE A 243 -8.98 7.85 -6.97
N GLY A 244 -9.98 7.49 -6.16
CA GLY A 244 -10.23 8.13 -4.87
C GLY A 244 -9.04 8.06 -3.92
N SER A 245 -8.40 6.88 -3.82
CA SER A 245 -7.21 6.72 -2.97
C SER A 245 -6.00 7.46 -3.51
N ALA A 246 -5.81 7.50 -4.84
CA ALA A 246 -4.74 8.25 -5.47
C ALA A 246 -4.89 9.77 -5.23
N LEU A 247 -6.12 10.29 -5.30
CA LEU A 247 -6.42 11.69 -5.00
C LEU A 247 -6.16 12.01 -3.53
N LEU A 248 -6.61 11.15 -2.61
CA LEU A 248 -6.38 11.33 -1.17
C LEU A 248 -4.89 11.32 -0.82
N THR A 249 -4.14 10.33 -1.32
CA THR A 249 -2.70 10.23 -1.07
C THR A 249 -1.90 11.32 -1.77
N GLY A 250 -2.29 11.69 -2.99
CA GLY A 250 -1.66 12.79 -3.73
C GLY A 250 -1.87 14.13 -3.03
N PHE A 251 -3.08 14.41 -2.56
CA PHE A 251 -3.40 15.62 -1.79
C PHE A 251 -2.62 15.65 -0.47
N GLU A 252 -2.51 14.54 0.24
CA GLU A 252 -1.74 14.47 1.49
C GLU A 252 -0.24 14.67 1.24
N ALA A 253 0.31 14.10 0.16
CA ALA A 253 1.70 14.30 -0.23
C ALA A 253 1.98 15.78 -0.55
N TRP A 254 1.07 16.44 -1.30
CA TRP A 254 1.16 17.86 -1.61
C TRP A 254 1.07 18.73 -0.35
N ARG A 255 0.09 18.46 0.52
CA ARG A 255 -0.06 19.19 1.79
C ARG A 255 1.17 19.09 2.70
N ARG A 256 1.83 17.93 2.73
CA ARG A 256 3.06 17.72 3.52
C ARG A 256 4.28 18.41 2.92
N HIS A 257 4.30 18.61 1.62
CA HIS A 257 5.35 19.38 0.95
C HIS A 257 5.28 20.86 1.34
N ASP A 258 4.08 21.45 1.37
CA ASP A 258 3.86 22.86 1.67
C ASP A 258 3.93 23.14 3.19
N HIS A 259 3.61 22.16 4.03
CA HIS A 259 3.62 22.29 5.50
C HIS A 259 4.42 21.14 6.15
N PRO A 260 5.77 21.19 6.13
CA PRO A 260 6.57 20.19 6.78
C PRO A 260 6.24 20.12 8.29
N PRO A 261 6.08 18.93 8.86
CA PRO A 261 5.67 18.74 10.24
C PRO A 261 6.62 19.44 11.21
N ALA A 262 6.09 19.98 12.30
CA ALA A 262 6.83 20.79 13.29
C ALA A 262 8.11 20.12 13.81
N VAL A 263 8.16 18.79 13.82
CA VAL A 263 9.33 18.00 14.22
C VAL A 263 10.51 18.19 13.25
N SER A 264 10.26 18.30 11.94
CA SER A 264 11.31 18.55 10.96
C SER A 264 11.84 19.99 11.02
N ARG A 265 10.96 20.95 11.33
CA ARG A 265 11.36 22.36 11.58
C ARG A 265 12.22 22.48 12.83
N ALA A 266 11.87 21.78 13.91
CA ALA A 266 12.64 21.76 15.13
C ALA A 266 14.00 21.06 14.96
N ALA A 267 14.10 20.04 14.12
CA ALA A 267 15.36 19.39 13.77
C ALA A 267 16.23 20.30 12.91
N ALA A 268 15.67 20.98 11.92
CA ALA A 268 16.38 21.93 11.07
C ALA A 268 16.88 23.14 11.87
N SER A 269 16.07 23.66 12.81
CA SER A 269 16.49 24.77 13.69
C SER A 269 17.59 24.34 14.67
N ARG A 270 17.62 23.10 15.15
CA ARG A 270 18.70 22.57 15.99
C ARG A 270 20.00 22.34 15.20
N GLN A 271 19.93 22.03 13.91
CA GLN A 271 21.09 21.92 13.05
C GLN A 271 21.71 23.28 12.71
N SER A 272 20.87 24.30 12.46
CA SER A 272 21.36 25.66 12.20
C SER A 272 22.02 26.31 13.45
N VAL A 273 21.60 25.92 14.65
CA VAL A 273 22.23 26.37 15.91
C VAL A 273 23.55 25.61 16.21
N ARG A 274 23.73 24.42 15.61
CA ARG A 274 24.95 23.61 15.83
C ARG A 274 26.05 23.82 14.81
N SER A 275 25.90 24.68 13.82
CA SER A 275 27.01 25.16 12.97
C SER A 275 27.72 26.29 13.73
N PRO A 276 28.84 26.04 14.43
CA PRO A 276 29.62 27.12 14.96
C PRO A 276 30.16 27.88 13.74
N SER A 277 29.91 29.18 13.69
CA SER A 277 30.62 30.09 12.79
C SER A 277 32.09 30.16 13.24
N TRP A 278 32.83 29.11 12.92
CA TRP A 278 34.26 29.13 13.09
C TRP A 278 34.84 29.89 11.89
N SER A 279 34.99 31.21 12.04
CA SER A 279 35.82 32.02 11.19
C SER A 279 37.25 31.96 11.75
N PRO A 280 38.24 31.43 11.03
CA PRO A 280 39.62 31.58 11.48
C PRO A 280 40.00 33.05 11.44
N SER A 281 40.35 33.61 12.60
CA SER A 281 40.93 34.92 12.72
C SER A 281 42.21 34.95 11.90
N PRO A 282 42.52 36.03 11.12
CA PRO A 282 43.77 36.14 10.42
C PRO A 282 44.89 36.25 11.45
N VAL A 283 45.84 35.31 11.44
CA VAL A 283 47.07 35.35 12.22
C VAL A 283 47.88 36.53 11.70
N SER A 284 48.00 37.57 12.51
CA SER A 284 48.91 38.70 12.25
C SER A 284 50.34 38.20 12.40
N THR A 285 51.01 37.97 11.30
CA THR A 285 52.46 37.84 11.23
C THR A 285 53.08 39.21 11.35
N SER A 286 53.48 39.61 12.55
CA SER A 286 54.39 40.73 12.78
C SER A 286 55.40 40.34 13.85
N SER A 287 56.58 39.97 13.43
CA SER A 287 57.82 40.26 14.16
C SER A 287 59.03 39.88 13.28
N ALA A 288 59.46 40.79 12.47
CA ALA A 288 60.81 40.76 11.93
C ALA A 288 61.78 41.02 13.10
N VAL A 289 62.57 40.03 13.46
CA VAL A 289 63.79 40.26 14.29
C VAL A 289 64.97 40.41 13.37
N SER A 290 65.44 41.67 13.29
CA SER A 290 66.68 42.06 12.69
C SER A 290 67.83 41.61 13.59
N ILE A 291 68.78 40.84 13.05
CA ILE A 291 70.09 40.60 13.63
C ILE A 291 71.11 40.95 12.56
N ALA A 292 71.89 42.08 12.80
CA ALA A 292 73.15 42.36 12.18
C ALA A 292 74.08 42.81 13.31
N PRO A 293 75.41 42.86 13.08
CA PRO A 293 76.34 41.92 12.47
C PRO A 293 77.14 41.12 13.49
#